data_34d4e22c4321e844a4e5fb8031523921
#
_entry.id   34d4e22c4321e844a4e5fb8031523921
#
_cell.length_a   1.000
_cell.length_b   1.000
_cell.length_c   1.000
_cell.angle_alpha   90.00
_cell.angle_beta   90.00
_cell.angle_gamma   90.00
#
_symmetry.space_group_name_H-M   'P 1'
#
loop_
_entity.id
_entity.type
_entity.pdbx_description
1 polymer ?
#
loop_
_entity_poly.entity_id
_entity_poly.type
_entity_poly.pdbx_seq_one_letter_code
_entity_poly.pdbx_strand_id
1 'polypeptide(L)'
;MHDFWTLQHVAPGMVRTVVNPVKFSAFTSIFVTQGTAEADINLITYKLEAPCMINVGAGEIVYPRNISDDFEASFAVLSKRLADSVINVLKDKSVFSSLRSHPVVKISQTDKVALQQFYDSIDEIMADTSIEYPYETILYSIVAFFFKNASKYYERYRKMIAPTVQNRIADRFIRLVQEHFRTERFLDFYATKLDITPKHLSRTIKQQTGTSAVDWINRFVILEAKVMLRSSNLNIQQIAEELNFPSQSFFGKYFKKATGISPKDYRNSFS
;
A
#
# COMPACT_ATOMS: atom_id res chain seq x y z
N MET A 1 11.15 -18.10 9.25
CA MET A 1 10.68 -16.77 8.77
C MET A 1 9.96 -16.13 9.93
N HIS A 2 10.41 -15.00 10.42
CA HIS A 2 9.77 -14.32 11.56
C HIS A 2 8.40 -13.82 11.14
N ASP A 3 7.37 -14.02 11.97
CA ASP A 3 6.00 -13.56 11.70
C ASP A 3 5.83 -12.05 11.92
N PHE A 4 6.75 -11.45 12.65
CA PHE A 4 6.76 -10.03 12.95
C PHE A 4 8.21 -9.51 13.02
N TRP A 5 8.43 -8.27 12.60
CA TRP A 5 9.67 -7.54 12.85
C TRP A 5 9.41 -6.03 12.79
N THR A 6 10.23 -5.28 13.51
CA THR A 6 10.25 -3.82 13.53
C THR A 6 11.57 -3.29 13.01
N LEU A 7 11.56 -2.07 12.55
CA LEU A 7 12.73 -1.27 12.26
C LEU A 7 12.44 0.16 12.72
N GLN A 8 13.07 0.58 13.80
CA GLN A 8 12.86 1.90 14.37
C GLN A 8 13.95 2.90 13.94
N HIS A 9 13.64 4.19 14.08
CA HIS A 9 14.56 5.30 13.80
C HIS A 9 15.17 5.29 12.39
N VAL A 10 14.34 4.98 11.40
CA VAL A 10 14.78 4.99 9.99
C VAL A 10 14.98 6.44 9.54
N ALA A 11 16.24 6.78 9.33
CA ALA A 11 16.67 8.11 8.91
C ALA A 11 16.39 8.38 7.41
N PRO A 12 16.35 9.66 6.99
CA PRO A 12 16.03 10.04 5.62
C PRO A 12 16.98 9.41 4.59
N GLY A 13 18.25 9.22 4.94
CA GLY A 13 19.26 8.60 4.06
C GLY A 13 18.88 7.20 3.61
N MET A 14 18.30 6.38 4.49
CA MET A 14 17.84 5.02 4.15
C MET A 14 16.64 5.05 3.20
N VAL A 15 15.69 5.95 3.44
CA VAL A 15 14.48 6.05 2.60
C VAL A 15 14.79 6.66 1.25
N ARG A 16 15.73 7.60 1.18
CA ARG A 16 16.18 8.24 -0.07
C ARG A 16 16.89 7.29 -1.03
N THR A 17 17.41 6.16 -0.53
CA THR A 17 17.96 5.10 -1.41
C THR A 17 16.88 4.38 -2.21
N VAL A 18 15.62 4.53 -1.83
CA VAL A 18 14.47 3.97 -2.56
C VAL A 18 14.16 4.84 -3.78
N VAL A 19 14.94 4.73 -4.81
CA VAL A 19 14.80 5.50 -6.07
C VAL A 19 13.71 4.97 -7.00
N ASN A 20 12.95 3.97 -6.59
CA ASN A 20 11.95 3.30 -7.42
C ASN A 20 10.79 2.74 -6.58
N PRO A 21 9.63 2.49 -7.21
CA PRO A 21 8.52 1.86 -6.53
C PRO A 21 8.89 0.51 -5.92
N VAL A 22 8.52 0.31 -4.65
CA VAL A 22 8.72 -0.94 -3.90
C VAL A 22 7.37 -1.60 -3.66
N LYS A 23 7.28 -2.88 -4.00
CA LYS A 23 6.12 -3.70 -3.68
C LYS A 23 6.29 -4.37 -2.33
N PHE A 24 5.36 -4.14 -1.44
CA PHE A 24 5.35 -4.74 -0.12
C PHE A 24 4.82 -6.19 -0.21
N SER A 25 5.52 -7.12 0.41
CA SER A 25 5.14 -8.54 0.47
C SER A 25 4.29 -8.89 1.70
N ALA A 26 4.24 -7.98 2.66
CA ALA A 26 3.57 -8.17 3.95
C ALA A 26 2.79 -6.91 4.34
N PHE A 27 1.88 -7.03 5.29
CA PHE A 27 1.27 -5.84 5.88
C PHE A 27 2.32 -5.05 6.65
N THR A 28 2.44 -3.78 6.34
CA THR A 28 3.43 -2.89 6.96
C THR A 28 2.75 -1.64 7.47
N SER A 29 2.93 -1.37 8.76
CA SER A 29 2.57 -0.09 9.39
C SER A 29 3.84 0.76 9.52
N ILE A 30 3.80 1.98 9.00
CA ILE A 30 4.91 2.93 9.03
C ILE A 30 4.48 4.12 9.87
N PHE A 31 5.17 4.35 10.96
CA PHE A 31 4.93 5.47 11.84
C PHE A 31 5.97 6.56 11.59
N VAL A 32 5.55 7.66 10.96
CA VAL A 32 6.38 8.84 10.72
C VAL A 32 6.38 9.69 11.99
N THR A 33 7.53 9.82 12.64
CA THR A 33 7.71 10.48 13.93
C THR A 33 8.19 11.91 13.80
N GLN A 34 8.96 12.23 12.74
CA GLN A 34 9.48 13.57 12.44
C GLN A 34 9.47 13.83 10.94
N GLY A 35 9.49 15.11 10.57
CA GLY A 35 9.64 15.58 9.21
C GLY A 35 8.41 15.41 8.33
N THR A 36 8.66 15.56 7.03
CA THR A 36 7.67 15.47 5.96
C THR A 36 8.17 14.62 4.81
N ALA A 37 7.25 14.04 4.05
CA ALA A 37 7.54 13.37 2.80
C ALA A 37 6.30 13.38 1.88
N GLU A 38 6.47 12.93 0.66
CA GLU A 38 5.38 12.47 -0.19
C GLU A 38 5.55 10.98 -0.47
N ALA A 39 4.45 10.25 -0.58
CA ALA A 39 4.47 8.86 -1.01
C ALA A 39 3.36 8.61 -2.04
N ASP A 40 3.73 8.01 -3.16
CA ASP A 40 2.74 7.41 -4.05
C ASP A 40 2.44 6.00 -3.54
N ILE A 41 1.21 5.77 -3.08
CA ILE A 41 0.72 4.46 -2.70
C ILE A 41 -0.26 4.02 -3.78
N ASN A 42 0.08 2.97 -4.53
CA ASN A 42 -0.73 2.49 -5.65
C ASN A 42 -1.16 3.64 -6.60
N LEU A 43 -0.20 4.49 -6.99
CA LEU A 43 -0.38 5.66 -7.89
C LEU A 43 -1.16 6.85 -7.32
N ILE A 44 -1.59 6.81 -6.07
CA ILE A 44 -2.21 7.94 -5.38
C ILE A 44 -1.14 8.62 -4.53
N THR A 45 -0.94 9.92 -4.75
CA THR A 45 0.03 10.70 -3.98
C THR A 45 -0.57 11.13 -2.65
N TYR A 46 0.13 10.83 -1.57
CA TYR A 46 -0.17 11.27 -0.22
C TYR A 46 0.93 12.19 0.29
N LYS A 47 0.53 13.29 0.93
CA LYS A 47 1.44 14.14 1.72
C LYS A 47 1.52 13.58 3.12
N LEU A 48 2.75 13.39 3.58
CA LEU A 48 3.07 12.87 4.90
C LEU A 48 3.62 14.00 5.74
N GLU A 49 3.01 14.22 6.88
CA GLU A 49 3.41 15.24 7.85
C GLU A 49 3.36 14.61 9.25
N ALA A 50 4.50 14.56 9.91
CA ALA A 50 4.60 13.95 11.23
C ALA A 50 3.79 14.71 12.31
N PRO A 51 3.20 14.00 13.28
CA PRO A 51 3.13 12.55 13.37
C PRO A 51 1.99 11.97 12.52
N CYS A 52 2.29 10.96 11.71
CA CYS A 52 1.29 10.23 10.94
C CYS A 52 1.63 8.74 10.83
N MET A 53 0.62 7.93 10.55
CA MET A 53 0.78 6.50 10.32
C MET A 53 0.37 6.17 8.89
N ILE A 54 1.15 5.32 8.24
CA ILE A 54 0.89 4.80 6.90
C ILE A 54 0.71 3.29 7.02
N ASN A 55 -0.38 2.77 6.47
CA ASN A 55 -0.65 1.34 6.45
C ASN A 55 -0.64 0.82 5.02
N VAL A 56 0.26 -0.10 4.75
CA VAL A 56 0.46 -0.69 3.43
C VAL A 56 0.16 -2.17 3.48
N GLY A 57 -0.72 -2.64 2.64
CA GLY A 57 -1.06 -4.06 2.53
C GLY A 57 -0.07 -4.85 1.67
N ALA A 58 -0.08 -6.18 1.82
CA ALA A 58 0.65 -7.05 0.92
C ALA A 58 0.18 -6.85 -0.54
N GLY A 59 1.13 -6.74 -1.45
CA GLY A 59 0.89 -6.48 -2.87
C GLY A 59 0.80 -5.00 -3.24
N GLU A 60 0.69 -4.09 -2.29
CA GLU A 60 0.68 -2.65 -2.56
C GLU A 60 2.07 -2.13 -2.90
N ILE A 61 2.10 -1.09 -3.73
CA ILE A 61 3.34 -0.51 -4.24
C ILE A 61 3.46 0.91 -3.71
N VAL A 62 4.59 1.20 -3.09
CA VAL A 62 4.91 2.50 -2.50
C VAL A 62 6.15 3.10 -3.17
N TYR A 63 6.09 4.37 -3.46
CA TYR A 63 7.22 5.16 -3.93
C TYR A 63 7.35 6.44 -3.11
N PRO A 64 8.34 6.52 -2.18
CA PRO A 64 8.59 7.71 -1.39
C PRO A 64 9.27 8.79 -2.22
N ARG A 65 8.92 10.05 -1.97
CA ARG A 65 9.49 11.25 -2.63
C ARG A 65 9.55 12.43 -1.67
N ASN A 66 10.32 13.45 -2.04
CA ASN A 66 10.36 14.75 -1.34
C ASN A 66 10.54 14.63 0.17
N ILE A 67 11.49 13.77 0.58
CA ILE A 67 11.76 13.44 1.98
C ILE A 67 12.57 14.58 2.61
N SER A 68 12.07 15.19 3.70
CA SER A 68 12.78 16.24 4.45
C SER A 68 14.04 15.71 5.14
N ASP A 69 14.93 16.59 5.53
CA ASP A 69 16.22 16.22 6.14
C ASP A 69 16.06 15.72 7.57
N ASP A 70 14.99 16.11 8.24
CA ASP A 70 14.62 15.70 9.59
C ASP A 70 13.63 14.51 9.61
N PHE A 71 13.39 13.86 8.46
CA PHE A 71 12.45 12.74 8.38
C PHE A 71 12.90 11.57 9.24
N GLU A 72 12.00 11.05 10.05
CA GLU A 72 12.21 9.84 10.83
C GLU A 72 10.94 8.99 10.85
N ALA A 73 11.11 7.68 10.69
CA ALA A 73 10.00 6.75 10.71
C ALA A 73 10.37 5.40 11.37
N SER A 74 9.36 4.73 11.93
CA SER A 74 9.46 3.36 12.43
C SER A 74 8.53 2.45 11.65
N PHE A 75 8.97 1.23 11.38
CA PHE A 75 8.25 0.23 10.59
C PHE A 75 7.89 -0.95 11.48
N ALA A 76 6.67 -1.44 11.34
CA ALA A 76 6.22 -2.71 11.89
C ALA A 76 5.67 -3.57 10.73
N VAL A 77 6.24 -4.75 10.54
CA VAL A 77 5.90 -5.64 9.44
C VAL A 77 5.32 -6.94 9.99
N LEU A 78 4.13 -7.26 9.52
CA LEU A 78 3.38 -8.45 9.93
C LEU A 78 3.34 -9.46 8.77
N SER A 79 3.69 -10.71 9.05
CA SER A 79 3.47 -11.79 8.09
C SER A 79 1.97 -11.89 7.74
N LYS A 80 1.65 -12.50 6.60
CA LYS A 80 0.27 -12.76 6.24
C LYS A 80 -0.44 -13.58 7.33
N ARG A 81 0.23 -14.58 7.90
CA ARG A 81 -0.32 -15.42 8.98
C ARG A 81 -0.71 -14.59 10.20
N LEU A 82 0.17 -13.72 10.66
CA LEU A 82 -0.09 -12.88 11.82
C LEU A 82 -1.19 -11.85 11.53
N ALA A 83 -1.16 -11.20 10.38
CA ALA A 83 -2.19 -10.26 9.97
C ALA A 83 -3.58 -10.91 9.88
N ASP A 84 -3.68 -12.10 9.28
CA ASP A 84 -4.92 -12.86 9.21
C ASP A 84 -5.42 -13.26 10.61
N SER A 85 -4.51 -13.63 11.53
CA SER A 85 -4.84 -13.95 12.93
C SER A 85 -5.38 -12.74 13.69
N VAL A 86 -4.76 -11.56 13.52
CA VAL A 86 -5.26 -10.29 14.09
C VAL A 86 -6.68 -10.00 13.58
N ILE A 87 -6.91 -10.11 12.27
CA ILE A 87 -8.22 -9.89 11.65
C ILE A 87 -9.29 -10.84 12.23
N ASN A 88 -8.94 -12.12 12.41
CA ASN A 88 -9.86 -13.12 12.92
C ASN A 88 -10.23 -12.86 14.38
N VAL A 89 -9.27 -12.44 15.22
CA VAL A 89 -9.53 -12.13 16.63
C VAL A 89 -10.36 -10.85 16.78
N LEU A 90 -10.07 -9.82 15.99
CA LEU A 90 -10.81 -8.55 16.03
C LEU A 90 -12.25 -8.69 15.54
N LYS A 91 -12.58 -9.72 14.74
CA LYS A 91 -13.90 -9.95 14.12
C LYS A 91 -14.47 -8.76 13.34
N ASP A 92 -13.71 -7.67 13.23
CA ASP A 92 -14.10 -6.44 12.53
C ASP A 92 -13.24 -6.23 11.28
N LYS A 93 -13.72 -6.77 10.17
CA LYS A 93 -13.07 -6.58 8.87
C LYS A 93 -13.15 -5.13 8.35
N SER A 94 -14.01 -4.30 8.94
CA SER A 94 -14.18 -2.91 8.48
C SER A 94 -12.96 -2.05 8.79
N VAL A 95 -12.23 -2.33 9.85
CA VAL A 95 -10.98 -1.65 10.21
C VAL A 95 -9.96 -1.81 9.09
N PHE A 96 -9.73 -3.03 8.62
CA PHE A 96 -8.75 -3.29 7.57
C PHE A 96 -9.18 -2.77 6.20
N SER A 97 -10.49 -2.79 5.90
CA SER A 97 -10.99 -2.16 4.66
C SER A 97 -10.82 -0.64 4.71
N SER A 98 -10.96 -0.03 5.89
CA SER A 98 -10.73 1.40 6.11
C SER A 98 -9.23 1.76 5.99
N LEU A 99 -8.33 0.93 6.53
CA LEU A 99 -6.88 1.07 6.37
C LEU A 99 -6.45 1.08 4.89
N ARG A 100 -7.03 0.20 4.09
CA ARG A 100 -6.77 0.17 2.64
C ARG A 100 -7.32 1.39 1.91
N SER A 101 -8.49 1.88 2.32
CA SER A 101 -9.12 3.04 1.66
C SER A 101 -8.44 4.37 2.03
N HIS A 102 -7.87 4.43 3.23
CA HIS A 102 -7.23 5.61 3.80
C HIS A 102 -5.91 5.19 4.44
N PRO A 103 -4.88 4.90 3.62
CA PRO A 103 -3.63 4.34 4.12
C PRO A 103 -2.87 5.30 5.03
N VAL A 104 -3.07 6.62 4.90
CA VAL A 104 -2.40 7.64 5.70
C VAL A 104 -3.35 8.20 6.75
N VAL A 105 -2.95 8.11 8.02
CA VAL A 105 -3.73 8.57 9.17
C VAL A 105 -2.92 9.57 9.98
N LYS A 106 -3.45 10.79 10.17
CA LYS A 106 -2.82 11.80 11.03
C LYS A 106 -2.98 11.40 12.49
N ILE A 107 -1.88 11.46 13.24
CA ILE A 107 -1.80 11.07 14.64
C ILE A 107 -1.71 12.34 15.51
N SER A 108 -2.36 12.36 16.68
CA SER A 108 -2.18 13.47 17.63
C SER A 108 -0.85 13.34 18.37
N GLN A 109 -0.34 14.44 18.91
CA GLN A 109 0.89 14.41 19.72
C GLN A 109 0.76 13.49 20.96
N THR A 110 -0.42 13.46 21.57
CA THR A 110 -0.70 12.57 22.71
C THR A 110 -0.63 11.09 22.28
N ASP A 111 -1.17 10.78 21.10
CA ASP A 111 -1.20 9.43 20.58
C ASP A 111 0.17 8.99 20.05
N LYS A 112 1.03 9.94 19.62
CA LYS A 112 2.42 9.69 19.25
C LYS A 112 3.18 8.97 20.36
N VAL A 113 3.06 9.44 21.60
CA VAL A 113 3.71 8.82 22.77
C VAL A 113 3.23 7.38 22.97
N ALA A 114 1.91 7.16 22.91
CA ALA A 114 1.35 5.82 23.07
C ALA A 114 1.78 4.84 21.96
N LEU A 115 1.91 5.33 20.71
CA LEU A 115 2.42 4.55 19.59
C LEU A 115 3.88 4.20 19.77
N GLN A 116 4.72 5.16 20.15
CA GLN A 116 6.14 4.91 20.41
C GLN A 116 6.31 3.84 21.50
N GLN A 117 5.62 3.98 22.62
CA GLN A 117 5.64 2.97 23.70
C GLN A 117 5.20 1.58 23.21
N PHE A 118 4.25 1.52 22.29
CA PHE A 118 3.83 0.25 21.67
C PHE A 118 4.96 -0.38 20.84
N TYR A 119 5.64 0.41 20.01
CA TYR A 119 6.78 -0.09 19.21
C TYR A 119 7.92 -0.56 20.11
N ASP A 120 8.25 0.21 21.15
CA ASP A 120 9.29 -0.14 22.12
C ASP A 120 8.96 -1.46 22.86
N SER A 121 7.71 -1.61 23.31
CA SER A 121 7.24 -2.85 23.97
C SER A 121 7.31 -4.07 23.05
N ILE A 122 7.03 -3.90 21.76
CA ILE A 122 7.17 -4.99 20.78
C ILE A 122 8.64 -5.38 20.59
N ASP A 123 9.53 -4.40 20.51
CA ASP A 123 10.98 -4.67 20.38
C ASP A 123 11.52 -5.38 21.63
N GLU A 124 11.06 -5.01 22.82
CA GLU A 124 11.39 -5.71 24.06
C GLU A 124 10.93 -7.18 24.02
N ILE A 125 9.68 -7.43 23.60
CA ILE A 125 9.16 -8.80 23.43
C ILE A 125 9.99 -9.59 22.43
N MET A 126 10.42 -8.96 21.33
CA MET A 126 11.21 -9.62 20.27
C MET A 126 12.65 -9.95 20.73
N ALA A 127 13.20 -9.13 21.64
CA ALA A 127 14.55 -9.31 22.17
C ALA A 127 14.61 -10.33 23.33
N ASP A 128 13.50 -10.54 24.04
CA ASP A 128 13.44 -11.41 25.21
C ASP A 128 13.29 -12.88 24.81
N THR A 129 14.40 -13.62 24.90
CA THR A 129 14.44 -15.05 24.59
C THR A 129 13.80 -15.94 25.66
N SER A 130 13.39 -15.38 26.81
CA SER A 130 12.73 -16.10 27.89
C SER A 130 11.22 -16.24 27.68
N ILE A 131 10.65 -15.52 26.74
CA ILE A 131 9.22 -15.59 26.41
C ILE A 131 8.91 -16.94 25.75
N GLU A 132 8.09 -17.75 26.40
CA GLU A 132 7.71 -19.09 25.95
C GLU A 132 6.83 -19.07 24.68
N TYR A 133 5.94 -18.08 24.57
CA TYR A 133 4.98 -17.95 23.46
C TYR A 133 5.09 -16.56 22.79
N PRO A 134 6.19 -16.26 22.09
CA PRO A 134 6.40 -14.92 21.53
C PRO A 134 5.38 -14.55 20.44
N TYR A 135 4.93 -15.51 19.64
CA TYR A 135 3.92 -15.27 18.61
C TYR A 135 2.57 -14.83 19.21
N GLU A 136 2.08 -15.55 20.20
CA GLU A 136 0.82 -15.25 20.90
C GLU A 136 0.91 -13.93 21.66
N THR A 137 2.05 -13.67 22.29
CA THR A 137 2.30 -12.41 23.02
C THR A 137 2.23 -11.21 22.08
N ILE A 138 2.88 -11.29 20.93
CA ILE A 138 2.82 -10.26 19.89
C ILE A 138 1.41 -10.13 19.32
N LEU A 139 0.75 -11.26 18.98
CA LEU A 139 -0.61 -11.26 18.46
C LEU A 139 -1.58 -10.51 19.40
N TYR A 140 -1.58 -10.87 20.70
CA TYR A 140 -2.48 -10.24 21.66
C TYR A 140 -2.10 -8.81 21.98
N SER A 141 -0.81 -8.44 21.94
CA SER A 141 -0.35 -7.04 22.08
C SER A 141 -0.88 -6.17 20.94
N ILE A 142 -0.79 -6.64 19.70
CA ILE A 142 -1.33 -5.94 18.52
C ILE A 142 -2.86 -5.82 18.65
N VAL A 143 -3.55 -6.91 18.98
CA VAL A 143 -5.01 -6.90 19.15
C VAL A 143 -5.44 -5.92 20.24
N ALA A 144 -4.78 -5.94 21.39
CA ALA A 144 -5.05 -5.00 22.50
C ALA A 144 -4.82 -3.54 22.08
N PHE A 145 -3.75 -3.28 21.35
CA PHE A 145 -3.47 -1.96 20.79
C PHE A 145 -4.60 -1.49 19.84
N PHE A 146 -5.05 -2.37 18.95
CA PHE A 146 -6.17 -2.06 18.04
C PHE A 146 -7.47 -1.77 18.80
N PHE A 147 -7.82 -2.58 19.78
CA PHE A 147 -9.02 -2.33 20.61
C PHE A 147 -8.95 -1.00 21.38
N LYS A 148 -7.77 -0.65 21.88
CA LYS A 148 -7.59 0.59 22.66
C LYS A 148 -7.55 1.83 21.80
N ASN A 149 -6.87 1.79 20.67
CA ASN A 149 -6.44 2.99 19.95
C ASN A 149 -6.95 3.08 18.51
N ALA A 150 -6.83 2.03 17.70
CA ALA A 150 -7.10 2.11 16.27
C ALA A 150 -8.55 2.47 15.95
N SER A 151 -9.53 1.96 16.71
CA SER A 151 -10.94 2.30 16.52
C SER A 151 -11.20 3.80 16.68
N LYS A 152 -10.51 4.47 17.64
CA LYS A 152 -10.64 5.91 17.86
C LYS A 152 -10.09 6.74 16.70
N TYR A 153 -8.94 6.33 16.12
CA TYR A 153 -8.34 7.01 14.98
C TYR A 153 -9.21 6.90 13.74
N TYR A 154 -9.72 5.70 13.47
CA TYR A 154 -10.57 5.46 12.30
C TYR A 154 -11.93 6.13 12.41
N GLU A 155 -12.58 6.10 13.54
CA GLU A 155 -13.84 6.81 13.75
C GLU A 155 -13.69 8.33 13.60
N ARG A 156 -12.61 8.91 14.14
CA ARG A 156 -12.30 10.33 14.00
C ARG A 156 -12.04 10.71 12.54
N TYR A 157 -11.25 9.90 11.82
CA TYR A 157 -10.93 10.13 10.42
C TYR A 157 -12.14 9.92 9.50
N ARG A 158 -12.94 8.88 9.73
CA ARG A 158 -14.19 8.62 9.00
C ARG A 158 -15.20 9.74 9.14
N LYS A 159 -15.28 10.38 10.30
CA LYS A 159 -16.15 11.56 10.52
C LYS A 159 -15.64 12.82 9.80
N MET A 160 -14.33 12.95 9.62
CA MET A 160 -13.74 14.10 8.90
C MET A 160 -13.88 14.00 7.37
N ILE A 161 -13.94 12.77 6.82
CA ILE A 161 -14.10 12.53 5.40
C ILE A 161 -15.41 11.77 5.19
N ALA A 162 -16.55 12.48 5.25
CA ALA A 162 -17.82 11.93 4.80
C ALA A 162 -17.77 11.79 3.26
N PRO A 163 -17.64 10.58 2.69
CA PRO A 163 -17.51 10.44 1.25
C PRO A 163 -18.85 10.76 0.59
N THR A 164 -18.82 11.61 -0.42
CA THR A 164 -19.96 11.73 -1.35
C THR A 164 -20.17 10.37 -2.05
N VAL A 165 -21.40 10.13 -2.54
CA VAL A 165 -21.71 8.89 -3.29
C VAL A 165 -20.74 8.69 -4.46
N GLN A 166 -20.33 9.79 -5.09
CA GLN A 166 -19.39 9.79 -6.21
C GLN A 166 -17.98 9.37 -5.78
N ASN A 167 -17.45 9.88 -4.67
CA ASN A 167 -16.16 9.45 -4.14
C ASN A 167 -16.15 7.94 -3.86
N ARG A 168 -17.28 7.38 -3.41
CA ARG A 168 -17.41 5.92 -3.22
C ARG A 168 -17.26 5.12 -4.52
N ILE A 169 -17.71 5.65 -5.67
CA ILE A 169 -17.54 4.97 -6.97
C ILE A 169 -16.05 4.96 -7.37
N ALA A 170 -15.37 6.11 -7.26
CA ALA A 170 -13.95 6.19 -7.58
C ALA A 170 -13.10 5.28 -6.68
N ASP A 171 -13.32 5.31 -5.37
CA ASP A 171 -12.62 4.47 -4.42
C ASP A 171 -12.87 2.98 -4.66
N ARG A 172 -14.12 2.59 -4.94
CA ARG A 172 -14.47 1.21 -5.28
C ARG A 172 -13.84 0.77 -6.60
N PHE A 173 -13.85 1.65 -7.61
CA PHE A 173 -13.21 1.39 -8.91
C PHE A 173 -11.71 1.16 -8.74
N ILE A 174 -11.01 2.06 -8.04
CA ILE A 174 -9.57 1.93 -7.82
C ILE A 174 -9.23 0.62 -7.11
N ARG A 175 -10.01 0.22 -6.09
CA ARG A 175 -9.85 -1.08 -5.41
C ARG A 175 -10.04 -2.25 -6.36
N LEU A 176 -11.10 -2.23 -7.16
CA LEU A 176 -11.34 -3.29 -8.16
C LEU A 176 -10.21 -3.36 -9.18
N VAL A 177 -9.65 -2.22 -9.60
CA VAL A 177 -8.48 -2.20 -10.49
C VAL A 177 -7.29 -2.85 -9.80
N GLN A 178 -6.98 -2.50 -8.55
CA GLN A 178 -5.90 -3.12 -7.77
C GLN A 178 -6.02 -4.65 -7.66
N GLU A 179 -7.26 -5.15 -7.54
CA GLU A 179 -7.54 -6.57 -7.40
C GLU A 179 -7.48 -7.34 -8.72
N HIS A 180 -7.85 -6.69 -9.83
CA HIS A 180 -8.12 -7.39 -11.08
C HIS A 180 -7.29 -6.93 -12.30
N PHE A 181 -6.47 -5.88 -12.21
CA PHE A 181 -5.75 -5.29 -13.36
C PHE A 181 -4.86 -6.29 -14.12
N ARG A 182 -4.41 -7.37 -13.49
CA ARG A 182 -3.58 -8.38 -14.14
C ARG A 182 -4.34 -9.18 -15.18
N THR A 183 -5.61 -9.47 -14.92
CA THR A 183 -6.48 -10.29 -15.78
C THR A 183 -7.50 -9.46 -16.54
N GLU A 184 -8.01 -8.39 -15.95
CA GLU A 184 -9.12 -7.59 -16.45
C GLU A 184 -8.67 -6.20 -16.89
N ARG A 185 -8.81 -5.88 -18.17
CA ARG A 185 -8.39 -4.59 -18.75
C ARG A 185 -9.51 -3.81 -19.40
N PHE A 186 -10.68 -4.42 -19.54
CA PHE A 186 -11.83 -3.79 -20.17
C PHE A 186 -12.72 -3.12 -19.12
N LEU A 187 -13.18 -1.91 -19.46
CA LEU A 187 -13.97 -1.10 -18.55
C LEU A 187 -15.31 -1.76 -18.18
N ASP A 188 -15.85 -2.58 -19.08
CA ASP A 188 -17.13 -3.30 -18.89
C ASP A 188 -17.10 -4.19 -17.65
N PHE A 189 -16.00 -4.90 -17.40
CA PHE A 189 -15.85 -5.71 -16.19
C PHE A 189 -16.04 -4.88 -14.92
N TYR A 190 -15.35 -3.76 -14.83
CA TYR A 190 -15.42 -2.87 -13.65
C TYR A 190 -16.79 -2.21 -13.51
N ALA A 191 -17.38 -1.81 -14.61
CA ALA A 191 -18.71 -1.22 -14.63
C ALA A 191 -19.76 -2.23 -14.13
N THR A 192 -19.70 -3.48 -14.59
CA THR A 192 -20.56 -4.57 -14.12
C THR A 192 -20.40 -4.82 -12.63
N LYS A 193 -19.14 -4.88 -12.13
CA LYS A 193 -18.87 -5.06 -10.69
C LYS A 193 -19.36 -3.91 -9.81
N LEU A 194 -19.53 -2.73 -10.39
CA LEU A 194 -20.02 -1.54 -9.70
C LEU A 194 -21.53 -1.31 -9.89
N ASP A 195 -22.18 -2.15 -10.69
CA ASP A 195 -23.61 -2.04 -11.05
C ASP A 195 -23.96 -0.68 -11.70
N ILE A 196 -23.10 -0.25 -12.62
CA ILE A 196 -23.29 0.98 -13.41
C ILE A 196 -22.86 0.77 -14.87
N THR A 197 -23.26 1.68 -15.75
CA THR A 197 -22.85 1.61 -17.15
C THR A 197 -21.38 2.03 -17.34
N PRO A 198 -20.65 1.47 -18.34
CA PRO A 198 -19.28 1.88 -18.66
C PRO A 198 -19.16 3.39 -18.94
N LYS A 199 -20.16 3.98 -19.59
CA LYS A 199 -20.22 5.42 -19.87
C LYS A 199 -20.31 6.24 -18.57
N HIS A 200 -21.14 5.82 -17.62
CA HIS A 200 -21.26 6.47 -16.31
C HIS A 200 -19.97 6.34 -15.52
N LEU A 201 -19.39 5.13 -15.45
CA LEU A 201 -18.10 4.88 -14.81
C LEU A 201 -17.00 5.78 -15.39
N SER A 202 -16.80 5.77 -16.72
CA SER A 202 -15.80 6.59 -17.40
C SER A 202 -15.91 8.07 -17.05
N ARG A 203 -17.13 8.61 -17.13
CA ARG A 203 -17.41 10.01 -16.79
C ARG A 203 -17.09 10.31 -15.32
N THR A 204 -17.57 9.49 -14.40
CA THR A 204 -17.39 9.68 -12.96
C THR A 204 -15.91 9.66 -12.58
N ILE A 205 -15.17 8.65 -13.05
CA ILE A 205 -13.73 8.56 -12.77
C ILE A 205 -12.96 9.76 -13.31
N LYS A 206 -13.23 10.15 -14.56
CA LYS A 206 -12.58 11.33 -15.16
C LYS A 206 -12.87 12.62 -14.39
N GLN A 207 -14.11 12.83 -13.96
CA GLN A 207 -14.52 14.01 -13.18
C GLN A 207 -13.86 14.04 -11.79
N GLN A 208 -13.75 12.90 -11.14
CA GLN A 208 -13.26 12.77 -9.77
C GLN A 208 -11.73 12.81 -9.66
N THR A 209 -11.06 12.14 -10.59
CA THR A 209 -9.61 11.91 -10.49
C THR A 209 -8.81 12.71 -11.52
N GLY A 210 -9.46 13.38 -12.45
CA GLY A 210 -8.80 14.03 -13.58
C GLY A 210 -8.20 13.07 -14.62
N THR A 211 -8.20 11.75 -14.33
CA THR A 211 -7.60 10.70 -15.17
C THR A 211 -8.70 9.77 -15.69
N SER A 212 -8.59 9.29 -16.94
CA SER A 212 -9.59 8.36 -17.46
C SER A 212 -9.53 7.00 -16.75
N ALA A 213 -10.67 6.29 -16.69
CA ALA A 213 -10.72 4.97 -16.07
C ALA A 213 -9.77 3.96 -16.77
N VAL A 214 -9.66 4.03 -18.09
CA VAL A 214 -8.74 3.19 -18.88
C VAL A 214 -7.28 3.52 -18.55
N ASP A 215 -6.95 4.80 -18.38
CA ASP A 215 -5.59 5.21 -17.99
C ASP A 215 -5.24 4.73 -16.58
N TRP A 216 -6.21 4.70 -15.65
CA TRP A 216 -6.01 4.11 -14.34
C TRP A 216 -5.62 2.63 -14.45
N ILE A 217 -6.38 1.83 -15.20
CA ILE A 217 -6.07 0.41 -15.43
C ILE A 217 -4.68 0.26 -16.03
N ASN A 218 -4.38 1.03 -17.09
CA ASN A 218 -3.08 1.00 -17.78
C ASN A 218 -1.92 1.34 -16.84
N ARG A 219 -2.08 2.38 -15.99
CA ARG A 219 -1.05 2.80 -15.02
C ARG A 219 -0.74 1.69 -14.01
N PHE A 220 -1.75 0.95 -13.52
CA PHE A 220 -1.53 -0.18 -12.61
C PHE A 220 -0.76 -1.31 -13.29
N VAL A 221 -1.12 -1.66 -14.53
CA VAL A 221 -0.39 -2.68 -15.31
C VAL A 221 1.08 -2.27 -15.51
N ILE A 222 1.33 -1.02 -15.87
CA ILE A 222 2.70 -0.51 -16.08
C ILE A 222 3.48 -0.44 -14.78
N LEU A 223 2.85 -0.03 -13.68
CA LEU A 223 3.49 0.01 -12.37
C LEU A 223 3.96 -1.38 -11.95
N GLU A 224 3.09 -2.38 -12.06
CA GLU A 224 3.42 -3.77 -11.76
C GLU A 224 4.53 -4.30 -12.68
N ALA A 225 4.42 -4.03 -13.99
CA ALA A 225 5.45 -4.41 -14.95
C ALA A 225 6.83 -3.84 -14.59
N LYS A 226 6.89 -2.57 -14.17
CA LYS A 226 8.13 -1.93 -13.70
C LYS A 226 8.72 -2.64 -12.49
N VAL A 227 7.88 -2.98 -11.50
CA VAL A 227 8.30 -3.72 -10.31
C VAL A 227 8.84 -5.10 -10.69
N MET A 228 8.09 -5.87 -11.52
CA MET A 228 8.52 -7.20 -11.94
C MET A 228 9.82 -7.18 -12.75
N LEU A 229 9.99 -6.21 -13.65
CA LEU A 229 11.21 -6.05 -14.43
C LEU A 229 12.45 -5.82 -13.57
N ARG A 230 12.31 -5.24 -12.39
CA ARG A 230 13.41 -4.92 -11.48
C ARG A 230 13.65 -5.96 -10.37
N SER A 231 12.57 -6.45 -9.78
CA SER A 231 12.62 -7.18 -8.49
C SER A 231 12.40 -8.68 -8.65
N SER A 232 12.16 -9.18 -9.87
CA SER A 232 11.97 -10.61 -10.09
C SER A 232 13.03 -11.18 -11.02
N ASN A 233 13.31 -12.48 -10.85
CA ASN A 233 14.16 -13.26 -11.76
C ASN A 233 13.41 -13.70 -13.04
N LEU A 234 12.16 -13.28 -13.23
CA LEU A 234 11.35 -13.63 -14.39
C LEU A 234 11.93 -13.01 -15.66
N ASN A 235 11.96 -13.76 -16.74
CA ASN A 235 12.27 -13.20 -18.04
C ASN A 235 11.10 -12.37 -18.58
N ILE A 236 11.31 -11.64 -19.69
CA ILE A 236 10.30 -10.71 -20.23
C ILE A 236 9.05 -11.45 -20.72
N GLN A 237 9.22 -12.68 -21.24
CA GLN A 237 8.11 -13.53 -21.65
C GLN A 237 7.26 -13.94 -20.43
N GLN A 238 7.88 -14.42 -19.37
CA GLN A 238 7.19 -14.80 -18.13
C GLN A 238 6.45 -13.60 -17.51
N ILE A 239 7.04 -12.40 -17.55
CA ILE A 239 6.34 -11.19 -17.09
C ILE A 239 5.11 -10.89 -17.97
N ALA A 240 5.21 -11.08 -19.27
CA ALA A 240 4.07 -10.91 -20.16
C ALA A 240 2.95 -11.91 -19.85
N GLU A 241 3.29 -13.17 -19.55
CA GLU A 241 2.36 -14.22 -19.15
C GLU A 241 1.71 -13.91 -17.79
N GLU A 242 2.49 -13.55 -16.76
CA GLU A 242 2.00 -13.16 -15.45
C GLU A 242 1.05 -11.95 -15.48
N LEU A 243 1.28 -11.04 -16.42
CA LEU A 243 0.41 -9.89 -16.66
C LEU A 243 -0.69 -10.17 -17.70
N ASN A 244 -0.91 -11.45 -18.07
CA ASN A 244 -1.95 -11.88 -18.98
C ASN A 244 -1.93 -11.13 -20.34
N PHE A 245 -0.73 -10.95 -20.93
CA PHE A 245 -0.60 -10.45 -22.30
C PHE A 245 -0.60 -11.59 -23.30
N PRO A 246 -1.18 -11.41 -24.49
CA PRO A 246 -1.24 -12.46 -25.52
C PRO A 246 0.15 -12.93 -26.01
N SER A 247 1.16 -12.08 -25.90
CA SER A 247 2.55 -12.39 -26.25
C SER A 247 3.53 -11.39 -25.66
N GLN A 248 4.80 -11.79 -25.57
CA GLN A 248 5.90 -10.89 -25.23
C GLN A 248 5.99 -9.67 -26.14
N SER A 249 5.75 -9.83 -27.44
CA SER A 249 5.78 -8.73 -28.41
C SER A 249 4.68 -7.71 -28.15
N PHE A 250 3.48 -8.16 -27.78
CA PHE A 250 2.38 -7.28 -27.44
C PHE A 250 2.68 -6.52 -26.15
N PHE A 251 3.18 -7.21 -25.14
CA PHE A 251 3.65 -6.57 -23.90
C PHE A 251 4.74 -5.53 -24.17
N GLY A 252 5.73 -5.86 -25.00
CA GLY A 252 6.81 -4.96 -25.35
C GLY A 252 6.32 -3.66 -25.99
N LYS A 253 5.39 -3.74 -26.95
CA LYS A 253 4.77 -2.57 -27.59
C LYS A 253 3.95 -1.75 -26.60
N TYR A 254 3.16 -2.40 -25.76
CA TYR A 254 2.33 -1.77 -24.74
C TYR A 254 3.20 -1.01 -23.72
N PHE A 255 4.22 -1.66 -23.18
CA PHE A 255 5.13 -1.06 -22.21
C PHE A 255 5.91 0.11 -22.81
N LYS A 256 6.48 -0.05 -24.02
CA LYS A 256 7.20 1.02 -24.73
C LYS A 256 6.30 2.23 -25.03
N LYS A 257 5.05 2.00 -25.44
CA LYS A 257 4.07 3.09 -25.64
C LYS A 257 3.85 3.90 -24.37
N ALA A 258 3.80 3.25 -23.22
CA ALA A 258 3.51 3.89 -21.94
C ALA A 258 4.74 4.53 -21.26
N THR A 259 5.96 4.00 -21.52
CA THR A 259 7.19 4.40 -20.80
C THR A 259 8.22 5.08 -21.68
N GLY A 260 8.08 5.00 -23.01
CA GLY A 260 9.04 5.50 -23.99
C GLY A 260 10.17 4.52 -24.33
N ILE A 261 10.45 3.52 -23.48
CA ILE A 261 11.56 2.57 -23.67
C ILE A 261 11.06 1.12 -23.61
N SER A 262 11.84 0.18 -24.18
CA SER A 262 11.46 -1.23 -24.16
C SER A 262 11.58 -1.84 -22.75
N PRO A 263 10.86 -2.95 -22.43
CA PRO A 263 11.03 -3.67 -21.18
C PRO A 263 12.48 -4.11 -20.92
N LYS A 264 13.22 -4.48 -21.97
CA LYS A 264 14.63 -4.88 -21.89
C LYS A 264 15.51 -3.70 -21.50
N ASP A 265 15.33 -2.55 -22.16
CA ASP A 265 16.09 -1.34 -21.88
C ASP A 265 15.77 -0.82 -20.46
N TYR A 266 14.48 -0.88 -20.08
CA TYR A 266 14.07 -0.53 -18.74
C TYR A 266 14.75 -1.41 -17.66
N ARG A 267 14.83 -2.72 -17.86
CA ARG A 267 15.54 -3.64 -16.95
C ARG A 267 17.03 -3.29 -16.86
N ASN A 268 17.67 -3.08 -17.99
CA ASN A 268 19.12 -2.82 -18.06
C ASN A 268 19.50 -1.42 -17.53
N SER A 269 18.57 -0.48 -17.44
CA SER A 269 18.86 0.85 -16.90
C SER A 269 19.14 0.86 -15.40
N PHE A 270 19.05 -0.29 -14.74
CA PHE A 270 19.29 -0.47 -13.30
C PHE A 270 20.36 -1.53 -12.99
N SER A 271 20.96 -2.15 -14.02
CA SER A 271 22.03 -3.14 -13.89
C SER A 271 23.38 -2.49 -13.76
#